data_34e424d98423dc68416f3272b74581c5
#
_entry.id   34e424d98423dc68416f3272b74581c5
#
_cell.length_a   1.000
_cell.length_b   1.000
_cell.length_c   1.000
_cell.angle_alpha   90.00
_cell.angle_beta   90.00
_cell.angle_gamma   90.00
#
_symmetry.space_group_name_H-M   'P 1'
#
loop_
_entity.id
_entity.type
_entity.pdbx_description
1 polymer ?
#
loop_
_entity_poly.entity_id
_entity_poly.type
_entity_poly.pdbx_seq_one_letter_code
_entity_poly.pdbx_strand_id
1 'polypeptide(L)'
;TDKRAQEVATAGDSIVWYERWRREQDDALLREIAAYNEEDCRSTKQLRDWLLTLRPDGLEWADPTADAPDEEKQAEYDAREEETRARQEALMGVYELPEDIRQLVAYLTEFHRREQKPEWWALFDRQDRPDDELVDDVECLGALAAVGEPEPDKRSLLFTYRFPVQETKLRQGDRPKVAATLEPAGEIHQLDEDRHRVTLRRGASKGELPERLSLVPGGPIDASPLKGAINRYADALIADPASYPAVTALLRRDLPAIEGREPGTPLVDPAQDVVEATKTAVGGLQDSYLFIQGPPGAGKTYTASHVIVDLIRAGKRVGVSSNSHKAINNLLAAVERVAA
;
A
#
# COMPACT_ATOMS: atom_id res chain seq x y z
N THR A 1 18.88 -23.21 -28.67
CA THR A 1 19.02 -21.95 -27.93
C THR A 1 20.47 -21.56 -27.92
N ASP A 2 20.83 -20.62 -28.79
CA ASP A 2 22.18 -20.05 -28.84
C ASP A 2 22.44 -19.35 -27.49
N LYS A 3 23.61 -19.61 -26.91
CA LYS A 3 24.02 -18.89 -25.70
C LYS A 3 24.26 -17.43 -26.09
N ARG A 4 23.65 -16.51 -25.32
CA ARG A 4 23.87 -15.08 -25.47
C ARG A 4 25.38 -14.77 -25.36
N ALA A 5 25.91 -14.08 -26.34
CA ALA A 5 27.32 -13.70 -26.40
C ALA A 5 27.61 -12.31 -25.78
N GLN A 6 26.60 -11.69 -25.20
CA GLN A 6 26.64 -10.33 -24.62
C GLN A 6 26.96 -10.38 -23.13
N GLU A 7 27.60 -9.33 -22.61
CA GLU A 7 27.91 -9.23 -21.19
C GLU A 7 26.65 -9.10 -20.30
N VAL A 8 25.60 -8.46 -20.83
CA VAL A 8 24.26 -8.44 -20.19
C VAL A 8 23.48 -9.67 -20.65
N ALA A 9 23.45 -10.71 -19.84
CA ALA A 9 22.83 -12.00 -20.19
C ALA A 9 21.57 -12.30 -19.38
N THR A 10 21.31 -11.58 -18.30
CA THR A 10 20.15 -11.76 -17.41
C THR A 10 19.49 -10.43 -17.04
N ALA A 11 18.23 -10.50 -16.58
CA ALA A 11 17.54 -9.32 -16.06
C ALA A 11 18.29 -8.69 -14.85
N GLY A 12 18.96 -9.49 -14.03
CA GLY A 12 19.80 -9.01 -12.94
C GLY A 12 21.00 -8.20 -13.44
N ASP A 13 21.65 -8.65 -14.51
CA ASP A 13 22.77 -7.92 -15.11
C ASP A 13 22.32 -6.55 -15.62
N SER A 14 21.14 -6.44 -16.24
CA SER A 14 20.63 -5.16 -16.74
C SER A 14 20.43 -4.12 -15.62
N ILE A 15 20.05 -4.54 -14.42
CA ILE A 15 19.92 -3.66 -13.24
C ILE A 15 21.31 -3.18 -12.80
N VAL A 16 22.28 -4.09 -12.69
CA VAL A 16 23.66 -3.75 -12.29
C VAL A 16 24.29 -2.77 -13.29
N TRP A 17 24.08 -3.00 -14.57
CA TRP A 17 24.62 -2.16 -15.64
C TRP A 17 23.94 -0.79 -15.69
N TYR A 18 22.63 -0.70 -15.39
CA TYR A 18 21.93 0.57 -15.26
C TYR A 18 22.45 1.39 -14.07
N GLU A 19 22.67 0.75 -12.90
CA GLU A 19 23.28 1.43 -11.76
C GLU A 19 24.73 1.87 -12.02
N ARG A 20 25.45 1.12 -12.82
CA ARG A 20 26.79 1.50 -13.26
C ARG A 20 26.74 2.71 -14.19
N TRP A 21 25.83 2.71 -15.18
CA TRP A 21 25.60 3.86 -16.03
C TRP A 21 25.26 5.12 -15.24
N ARG A 22 24.41 5.02 -14.22
CA ARG A 22 24.07 6.16 -13.36
C ARG A 22 25.28 6.81 -12.70
N ARG A 23 26.34 6.06 -12.44
CA ARG A 23 27.57 6.53 -11.82
C ARG A 23 28.59 7.03 -12.83
N GLU A 24 28.76 6.29 -13.93
CA GLU A 24 29.83 6.49 -14.90
C GLU A 24 29.39 7.35 -16.08
N GLN A 25 28.07 7.44 -16.34
CA GLN A 25 27.47 8.15 -17.49
C GLN A 25 28.03 7.68 -18.85
N ASP A 26 28.44 6.39 -18.93
CA ASP A 26 28.91 5.79 -20.17
C ASP A 26 27.73 5.20 -20.95
N ASP A 27 27.33 5.85 -22.03
CA ASP A 27 26.22 5.41 -22.90
C ASP A 27 26.46 4.04 -23.57
N ALA A 28 27.68 3.49 -23.56
CA ALA A 28 27.89 2.12 -23.99
C ALA A 28 27.11 1.12 -23.15
N LEU A 29 26.99 1.35 -21.84
CA LEU A 29 26.23 0.52 -20.91
C LEU A 29 24.74 0.51 -21.25
N LEU A 30 24.15 1.65 -21.63
CA LEU A 30 22.76 1.72 -22.08
C LEU A 30 22.54 1.00 -23.41
N ARG A 31 23.52 1.06 -24.33
CA ARG A 31 23.41 0.32 -25.59
C ARG A 31 23.40 -1.20 -25.38
N GLU A 32 24.19 -1.71 -24.43
CA GLU A 32 24.17 -3.13 -24.07
C GLU A 32 22.84 -3.56 -23.48
N ILE A 33 22.26 -2.74 -22.58
CA ILE A 33 20.92 -2.99 -22.03
C ILE A 33 19.86 -2.95 -23.14
N ALA A 34 19.96 -2.00 -24.06
CA ALA A 34 19.04 -1.89 -25.20
C ALA A 34 19.14 -3.09 -26.13
N ALA A 35 20.36 -3.56 -26.42
CA ALA A 35 20.57 -4.76 -27.23
C ALA A 35 20.00 -6.02 -26.57
N TYR A 36 20.15 -6.16 -25.25
CA TYR A 36 19.54 -7.23 -24.49
C TYR A 36 17.98 -7.21 -24.61
N ASN A 37 17.38 -6.05 -24.42
CA ASN A 37 15.92 -5.88 -24.55
C ASN A 37 15.43 -6.13 -25.98
N GLU A 38 16.20 -5.69 -26.98
CA GLU A 38 15.88 -5.96 -28.39
C GLU A 38 15.86 -7.46 -28.69
N GLU A 39 16.83 -8.21 -28.15
CA GLU A 39 16.89 -9.67 -28.32
C GLU A 39 15.71 -10.36 -27.65
N ASP A 40 15.30 -9.95 -26.44
CA ASP A 40 14.14 -10.47 -25.76
C ASP A 40 12.83 -10.18 -26.53
N CYS A 41 12.68 -8.98 -27.08
CA CYS A 41 11.53 -8.63 -27.92
C CYS A 41 11.50 -9.48 -29.21
N ARG A 42 12.66 -9.71 -29.85
CA ARG A 42 12.78 -10.57 -31.05
C ARG A 42 12.44 -12.03 -30.73
N SER A 43 12.98 -12.55 -29.63
CA SER A 43 12.70 -13.93 -29.17
C SER A 43 11.21 -14.13 -28.91
N THR A 44 10.57 -13.18 -28.21
CA THR A 44 9.13 -13.21 -27.94
C THR A 44 8.33 -13.16 -29.24
N LYS A 45 8.71 -12.29 -30.18
CA LYS A 45 8.06 -12.24 -31.49
C LYS A 45 8.23 -13.54 -32.26
N GLN A 46 9.42 -14.13 -32.27
CA GLN A 46 9.68 -15.41 -32.96
C GLN A 46 8.88 -16.55 -32.33
N LEU A 47 8.79 -16.60 -31.00
CA LEU A 47 7.95 -17.56 -30.29
C LEU A 47 6.48 -17.43 -30.69
N ARG A 48 5.95 -16.18 -30.69
CA ARG A 48 4.58 -15.93 -31.14
C ARG A 48 4.37 -16.40 -32.60
N ASP A 49 5.26 -16.01 -33.50
CA ASP A 49 5.14 -16.34 -34.91
C ASP A 49 5.21 -17.87 -35.11
N TRP A 50 6.05 -18.58 -34.35
CA TRP A 50 6.11 -20.03 -34.33
C TRP A 50 4.83 -20.66 -33.77
N LEU A 51 4.30 -20.17 -32.65
CA LEU A 51 3.03 -20.66 -32.09
C LEU A 51 1.87 -20.49 -33.07
N LEU A 52 1.85 -19.40 -33.84
CA LEU A 52 0.85 -19.19 -34.88
C LEU A 52 0.92 -20.26 -35.99
N THR A 53 2.11 -20.81 -36.28
CA THR A 53 2.25 -21.91 -37.25
C THR A 53 1.70 -23.24 -36.73
N LEU A 54 1.57 -23.38 -35.40
CA LEU A 54 1.01 -24.57 -34.75
C LEU A 54 -0.50 -24.48 -34.55
N ARG A 55 -1.10 -23.31 -34.79
CA ARG A 55 -2.52 -23.08 -34.62
C ARG A 55 -3.32 -23.99 -35.58
N PRO A 56 -4.27 -24.81 -35.06
CA PRO A 56 -5.15 -25.62 -35.91
C PRO A 56 -6.01 -24.76 -36.84
N ASP A 57 -6.22 -25.23 -38.06
CA ASP A 57 -7.15 -24.61 -38.97
C ASP A 57 -8.56 -24.62 -38.39
N GLY A 58 -9.24 -23.49 -38.43
CA GLY A 58 -10.59 -23.32 -37.89
C GLY A 58 -10.71 -23.02 -36.41
N LEU A 59 -9.58 -22.89 -35.67
CA LEU A 59 -9.61 -22.37 -34.31
C LEU A 59 -9.94 -20.88 -34.35
N GLU A 60 -11.05 -20.47 -33.77
CA GLU A 60 -11.45 -19.08 -33.66
C GLU A 60 -10.53 -18.34 -32.66
N TRP A 61 -10.27 -17.08 -32.91
CA TRP A 61 -9.58 -16.22 -31.94
C TRP A 61 -10.48 -15.98 -30.74
N ALA A 62 -9.90 -15.93 -29.55
CA ALA A 62 -10.63 -15.43 -28.39
C ALA A 62 -11.18 -14.02 -28.71
N ASP A 63 -12.44 -13.81 -28.42
CA ASP A 63 -13.05 -12.49 -28.56
C ASP A 63 -12.45 -11.57 -27.51
N PRO A 64 -11.68 -10.54 -27.90
CA PRO A 64 -11.09 -9.61 -26.95
C PRO A 64 -12.13 -8.77 -26.20
N THR A 65 -13.39 -8.81 -26.64
CA THR A 65 -14.51 -8.10 -25.98
C THR A 65 -15.32 -8.99 -25.04
N ALA A 66 -15.07 -10.32 -25.04
CA ALA A 66 -15.78 -11.26 -24.17
C ALA A 66 -15.61 -10.94 -22.67
N ASP A 67 -14.45 -10.38 -22.30
CA ASP A 67 -14.12 -9.91 -20.96
C ASP A 67 -14.00 -8.37 -20.90
N ALA A 68 -14.66 -7.65 -21.83
CA ALA A 68 -14.62 -6.20 -21.82
C ALA A 68 -15.16 -5.68 -20.48
N PRO A 69 -14.47 -4.73 -19.83
CA PRO A 69 -14.97 -4.14 -18.61
C PRO A 69 -16.36 -3.54 -18.85
N ASP A 70 -17.20 -3.60 -17.83
CA ASP A 70 -18.46 -2.89 -17.80
C ASP A 70 -18.25 -1.43 -18.22
N GLU A 71 -18.95 -0.97 -19.25
CA GLU A 71 -18.77 0.38 -19.82
C GLU A 71 -18.93 1.48 -18.76
N GLU A 72 -19.82 1.27 -17.77
CA GLU A 72 -20.03 2.22 -16.68
C GLU A 72 -18.79 2.25 -15.75
N LYS A 73 -18.24 1.09 -15.42
CA LYS A 73 -17.01 1.00 -14.60
C LYS A 73 -15.79 1.56 -15.33
N GLN A 74 -15.71 1.34 -16.65
CA GLN A 74 -14.63 1.91 -17.46
C GLN A 74 -14.73 3.44 -17.51
N ALA A 75 -15.93 3.98 -17.71
CA ALA A 75 -16.16 5.42 -17.71
C ALA A 75 -15.84 6.07 -16.35
N GLU A 76 -16.19 5.42 -15.24
CA GLU A 76 -15.79 5.87 -13.89
C GLU A 76 -14.27 5.87 -13.70
N TYR A 77 -13.60 4.83 -14.20
CA TYR A 77 -12.14 4.73 -14.14
C TYR A 77 -11.48 5.86 -14.93
N ASP A 78 -11.91 6.07 -16.19
CA ASP A 78 -11.39 7.11 -17.06
C ASP A 78 -11.60 8.52 -16.48
N ALA A 79 -12.78 8.77 -15.89
CA ALA A 79 -13.06 10.03 -15.21
C ALA A 79 -12.13 10.30 -14.02
N ARG A 80 -11.81 9.26 -13.23
CA ARG A 80 -10.86 9.38 -12.11
C ARG A 80 -9.42 9.61 -12.58
N GLU A 81 -9.00 8.96 -13.66
CA GLU A 81 -7.69 9.20 -14.26
C GLU A 81 -7.57 10.63 -14.79
N GLU A 82 -8.63 11.13 -15.46
CA GLU A 82 -8.68 12.50 -15.96
C GLU A 82 -8.60 13.51 -14.83
N GLU A 83 -9.38 13.34 -13.75
CA GLU A 83 -9.33 14.20 -12.57
C GLU A 83 -7.92 14.22 -11.94
N THR A 84 -7.29 13.06 -11.84
CA THR A 84 -5.94 12.95 -11.28
C THR A 84 -4.92 13.65 -12.17
N ARG A 85 -5.01 13.48 -13.49
CA ARG A 85 -4.15 14.14 -14.47
C ARG A 85 -4.31 15.65 -14.43
N ALA A 86 -5.56 16.15 -14.44
CA ALA A 86 -5.85 17.58 -14.36
C ALA A 86 -5.28 18.20 -13.07
N ARG A 87 -5.39 17.50 -11.93
CA ARG A 87 -4.79 17.93 -10.65
C ARG A 87 -3.27 17.99 -10.73
N GLN A 88 -2.63 16.98 -11.35
CA GLN A 88 -1.17 16.97 -11.52
C GLN A 88 -0.68 18.09 -12.43
N GLU A 89 -1.37 18.35 -13.54
CA GLU A 89 -1.08 19.46 -14.45
C GLU A 89 -1.22 20.82 -13.74
N ALA A 90 -2.30 21.00 -12.98
CA ALA A 90 -2.51 22.22 -12.19
C ALA A 90 -1.40 22.44 -11.15
N LEU A 91 -0.97 21.39 -10.45
CA LEU A 91 0.17 21.45 -9.51
C LEU A 91 1.47 21.88 -10.20
N MET A 92 1.75 21.37 -11.40
CA MET A 92 2.93 21.77 -12.16
C MET A 92 2.90 23.23 -12.58
N GLY A 93 1.73 23.86 -12.62
CA GLY A 93 1.54 25.30 -12.88
C GLY A 93 1.76 26.21 -11.63
N VAL A 94 1.96 25.68 -10.44
CA VAL A 94 2.17 26.46 -9.19
C VAL A 94 3.65 26.82 -9.06
N TYR A 95 4.10 27.82 -9.80
CA TYR A 95 5.53 28.19 -9.89
C TYR A 95 6.11 28.79 -8.62
N GLU A 96 5.31 29.18 -7.65
CA GLU A 96 5.72 29.63 -6.31
C GLU A 96 6.34 28.50 -5.48
N LEU A 97 6.00 27.25 -5.80
CA LEU A 97 6.62 26.08 -5.18
C LEU A 97 7.82 25.61 -6.00
N PRO A 98 8.88 25.09 -5.34
CA PRO A 98 9.99 24.43 -6.02
C PRO A 98 9.52 23.29 -6.91
N GLU A 99 10.20 23.08 -8.04
CA GLU A 99 9.79 22.06 -9.02
C GLU A 99 9.77 20.64 -8.45
N ASP A 100 10.77 20.28 -7.66
CA ASP A 100 10.87 18.97 -6.99
C ASP A 100 9.70 18.72 -6.03
N ILE A 101 9.21 19.76 -5.35
CA ILE A 101 8.02 19.66 -4.49
C ILE A 101 6.74 19.48 -5.32
N ARG A 102 6.59 20.25 -6.40
CA ARG A 102 5.44 20.07 -7.31
C ARG A 102 5.39 18.66 -7.87
N GLN A 103 6.52 18.13 -8.33
CA GLN A 103 6.63 16.76 -8.83
C GLN A 103 6.35 15.73 -7.73
N LEU A 104 6.92 15.92 -6.53
CA LEU A 104 6.69 15.02 -5.40
C LEU A 104 5.21 14.94 -5.03
N VAL A 105 4.53 16.08 -4.90
CA VAL A 105 3.09 16.11 -4.56
C VAL A 105 2.26 15.50 -5.69
N ALA A 106 2.59 15.76 -6.95
CA ALA A 106 1.95 15.12 -8.09
C ALA A 106 2.10 13.58 -8.03
N TYR A 107 3.28 13.05 -7.70
CA TYR A 107 3.49 11.61 -7.53
C TYR A 107 2.74 11.02 -6.34
N LEU A 108 2.60 11.77 -5.24
CA LEU A 108 1.85 11.32 -4.06
C LEU A 108 0.37 11.09 -4.36
N THR A 109 -0.26 11.80 -5.31
CA THR A 109 -1.66 11.56 -5.70
C THR A 109 -1.91 10.14 -6.21
N GLU A 110 -0.88 9.49 -6.77
CA GLU A 110 -0.89 8.13 -7.29
C GLU A 110 -0.21 7.10 -6.38
N PHE A 111 0.31 7.53 -5.21
CA PHE A 111 1.10 6.68 -4.33
C PHE A 111 0.34 5.40 -3.94
N HIS A 112 -0.84 5.53 -3.37
CA HIS A 112 -1.61 4.37 -2.91
C HIS A 112 -2.10 3.46 -4.04
N ARG A 113 -2.35 3.99 -5.23
CA ARG A 113 -2.68 3.17 -6.40
C ARG A 113 -1.50 2.28 -6.80
N ARG A 114 -0.30 2.84 -6.79
CA ARG A 114 0.93 2.11 -7.13
C ARG A 114 1.31 1.11 -6.03
N GLU A 115 1.20 1.51 -4.77
CA GLU A 115 1.49 0.67 -3.61
C GLU A 115 0.61 -0.58 -3.56
N GLN A 116 -0.67 -0.44 -3.90
CA GLN A 116 -1.62 -1.54 -3.87
C GLN A 116 -1.53 -2.51 -5.07
N LYS A 117 -0.85 -2.11 -6.16
CA LYS A 117 -0.76 -2.96 -7.37
C LYS A 117 -0.24 -4.39 -7.11
N PRO A 118 0.85 -4.62 -6.35
CA PRO A 118 1.34 -5.97 -6.12
C PRO A 118 0.32 -6.86 -5.41
N GLU A 119 -0.44 -6.32 -4.45
CA GLU A 119 -1.48 -7.07 -3.73
C GLU A 119 -2.67 -7.39 -4.64
N TRP A 120 -3.08 -6.45 -5.51
CA TRP A 120 -4.12 -6.70 -6.51
C TRP A 120 -3.69 -7.77 -7.52
N TRP A 121 -2.45 -7.69 -8.01
CA TRP A 121 -1.94 -8.69 -8.95
C TRP A 121 -1.85 -10.07 -8.32
N ALA A 122 -1.39 -10.18 -7.08
CA ALA A 122 -1.39 -11.45 -6.36
C ALA A 122 -2.80 -12.01 -6.15
N LEU A 123 -3.80 -11.12 -5.99
CA LEU A 123 -5.19 -11.54 -5.83
C LEU A 123 -5.78 -12.05 -7.16
N PHE A 124 -5.53 -11.36 -8.27
CA PHE A 124 -5.97 -11.79 -9.61
C PHE A 124 -5.26 -13.07 -10.07
N ASP A 125 -3.96 -13.18 -9.81
CA ASP A 125 -3.20 -14.39 -10.10
C ASP A 125 -3.79 -15.61 -9.34
N ARG A 126 -4.20 -15.44 -8.09
CA ARG A 126 -4.86 -16.48 -7.30
C ARG A 126 -6.27 -16.82 -7.79
N GLN A 127 -6.96 -15.90 -8.44
CA GLN A 127 -8.30 -16.13 -9.00
C GLN A 127 -8.28 -17.20 -10.09
N ASP A 128 -7.24 -17.19 -10.89
CA ASP A 128 -7.09 -18.10 -12.04
C ASP A 128 -6.40 -19.44 -11.69
N ARG A 129 -5.94 -19.60 -10.43
CA ARG A 129 -5.25 -20.81 -9.98
C ARG A 129 -6.24 -21.93 -9.62
N PRO A 130 -5.91 -23.18 -9.94
CA PRO A 130 -6.67 -24.34 -9.50
C PRO A 130 -6.55 -24.54 -7.97
N ASP A 131 -7.52 -25.26 -7.40
CA ASP A 131 -7.63 -25.47 -5.95
C ASP A 131 -6.38 -26.13 -5.32
N ASP A 132 -5.70 -27.03 -6.03
CA ASP A 132 -4.50 -27.71 -5.56
C ASP A 132 -3.30 -26.75 -5.42
N GLU A 133 -3.14 -25.79 -6.32
CA GLU A 133 -2.13 -24.73 -6.18
C GLU A 133 -2.46 -23.78 -5.02
N LEU A 134 -3.75 -23.52 -4.78
CA LEU A 134 -4.17 -22.68 -3.63
C LEU A 134 -4.03 -23.38 -2.29
N VAL A 135 -3.99 -24.72 -2.25
CA VAL A 135 -3.65 -25.51 -1.05
C VAL A 135 -2.19 -25.33 -0.67
N ASP A 136 -1.30 -25.20 -1.65
CA ASP A 136 0.14 -24.98 -1.42
C ASP A 136 0.51 -23.50 -1.12
N ASP A 137 -0.40 -22.56 -1.38
CA ASP A 137 -0.20 -21.14 -1.09
C ASP A 137 -0.60 -20.81 0.36
N VAL A 138 0.39 -20.63 1.24
CA VAL A 138 0.18 -20.34 2.67
C VAL A 138 -0.61 -19.06 2.97
N GLU A 139 -0.78 -18.16 2.02
CA GLU A 139 -1.66 -16.98 2.17
C GLU A 139 -3.15 -17.34 1.99
N CYS A 140 -3.43 -18.52 1.43
CA CYS A 140 -4.75 -18.97 1.06
C CYS A 140 -5.26 -20.06 2.01
N LEU A 141 -6.52 -20.47 1.80
CA LEU A 141 -7.09 -21.70 2.34
C LEU A 141 -7.82 -22.38 1.18
N GLY A 142 -7.17 -23.37 0.57
CA GLY A 142 -7.59 -24.02 -0.68
C GLY A 142 -8.51 -25.22 -0.48
N ALA A 143 -9.29 -25.55 -1.51
CA ALA A 143 -10.08 -26.76 -1.65
C ALA A 143 -11.07 -27.04 -0.50
N LEU A 144 -11.82 -26.04 -0.10
CA LEU A 144 -12.85 -26.14 0.94
C LEU A 144 -14.09 -26.89 0.40
N ALA A 145 -14.65 -27.75 1.23
CA ALA A 145 -15.93 -28.46 0.98
C ALA A 145 -16.91 -28.23 2.13
N ALA A 146 -18.14 -27.83 1.84
CA ALA A 146 -19.17 -27.54 2.82
C ALA A 146 -19.49 -28.76 3.70
N VAL A 147 -19.79 -28.50 4.97
CA VAL A 147 -20.16 -29.50 5.97
C VAL A 147 -21.51 -29.14 6.56
N GLY A 148 -22.55 -29.82 6.13
CA GLY A 148 -23.93 -29.55 6.58
C GLY A 148 -24.53 -28.28 5.96
N GLU A 149 -25.74 -27.96 6.41
CA GLU A 149 -26.45 -26.74 6.01
C GLU A 149 -25.97 -25.53 6.82
N PRO A 150 -26.08 -24.31 6.28
CA PRO A 150 -25.74 -23.10 7.01
C PRO A 150 -26.58 -22.91 8.27
N GLU A 151 -25.94 -22.59 9.38
CA GLU A 151 -26.60 -22.36 10.67
C GLU A 151 -26.93 -20.88 10.87
N PRO A 152 -28.16 -20.53 11.36
CA PRO A 152 -28.50 -19.15 11.66
C PRO A 152 -27.68 -18.58 12.83
N ASP A 153 -27.12 -17.38 12.67
CA ASP A 153 -26.52 -16.58 13.75
C ASP A 153 -27.05 -15.14 13.71
N LYS A 154 -28.12 -14.85 14.42
CA LYS A 154 -28.78 -13.53 14.47
C LYS A 154 -29.20 -13.03 13.06
N ARG A 155 -28.49 -12.07 12.50
CA ARG A 155 -28.69 -11.52 11.14
C ARG A 155 -27.73 -12.10 10.11
N SER A 156 -26.97 -13.11 10.49
CA SER A 156 -25.93 -13.77 9.67
C SER A 156 -26.20 -15.26 9.57
N LEU A 157 -25.47 -15.90 8.68
CA LEU A 157 -25.40 -17.36 8.53
C LEU A 157 -23.96 -17.80 8.81
N LEU A 158 -23.82 -18.95 9.45
CA LEU A 158 -22.55 -19.63 9.67
C LEU A 158 -22.41 -20.75 8.65
N PHE A 159 -21.40 -20.67 7.81
CA PHE A 159 -21.06 -21.68 6.80
C PHE A 159 -19.84 -22.43 7.30
N THR A 160 -19.95 -23.73 7.52
CA THR A 160 -18.84 -24.57 7.95
C THR A 160 -18.28 -25.36 6.78
N TYR A 161 -16.95 -25.31 6.63
CA TYR A 161 -16.21 -26.04 5.60
C TYR A 161 -15.14 -26.93 6.22
N ARG A 162 -14.85 -28.01 5.53
CA ARG A 162 -13.66 -28.83 5.77
C ARG A 162 -12.64 -28.55 4.67
N PHE A 163 -11.36 -28.54 5.01
CA PHE A 163 -10.25 -28.33 4.09
C PHE A 163 -9.19 -29.45 4.23
N PRO A 164 -8.38 -29.74 3.18
CA PRO A 164 -7.29 -30.68 3.25
C PRO A 164 -6.19 -30.18 4.19
N VAL A 165 -5.25 -31.06 4.57
CA VAL A 165 -4.07 -30.68 5.35
C VAL A 165 -3.28 -29.61 4.58
N GLN A 166 -3.12 -28.44 5.16
CA GLN A 166 -2.38 -27.31 4.58
C GLN A 166 -2.01 -26.32 5.68
N GLU A 167 -1.00 -25.50 5.41
CA GLU A 167 -0.68 -24.32 6.23
C GLU A 167 -1.40 -23.09 5.70
N THR A 168 -1.84 -22.21 6.59
CA THR A 168 -2.44 -20.94 6.19
C THR A 168 -2.06 -19.81 7.14
N LYS A 169 -1.92 -18.60 6.61
CA LYS A 169 -1.79 -17.36 7.39
C LYS A 169 -3.13 -16.71 7.71
N LEU A 170 -4.22 -17.19 7.12
CA LEU A 170 -5.56 -16.71 7.47
C LEU A 170 -5.88 -17.08 8.92
N ARG A 171 -6.55 -16.17 9.61
CA ARG A 171 -6.84 -16.29 11.04
C ARG A 171 -8.30 -15.96 11.34
N GLN A 172 -8.74 -16.37 12.51
CA GLN A 172 -10.03 -15.95 13.05
C GLN A 172 -10.11 -14.41 13.09
N GLY A 173 -11.21 -13.86 12.59
CA GLY A 173 -11.44 -12.42 12.42
C GLY A 173 -11.10 -11.88 11.04
N ASP A 174 -10.31 -12.59 10.23
CA ASP A 174 -10.00 -12.17 8.87
C ASP A 174 -11.25 -12.20 7.97
N ARG A 175 -11.21 -11.40 6.92
CA ARG A 175 -12.30 -11.28 5.94
C ARG A 175 -11.81 -11.66 4.55
N PRO A 176 -11.63 -12.96 4.30
CA PRO A 176 -11.17 -13.45 3.01
C PRO A 176 -12.21 -13.25 1.91
N LYS A 177 -11.76 -13.44 0.68
CA LYS A 177 -12.59 -13.52 -0.51
C LYS A 177 -12.66 -14.94 -1.04
N VAL A 178 -13.72 -15.26 -1.77
CA VAL A 178 -13.82 -16.50 -2.57
C VAL A 178 -12.87 -16.35 -3.75
N ALA A 179 -11.95 -17.29 -3.94
CA ALA A 179 -10.93 -17.20 -4.99
C ALA A 179 -11.53 -16.97 -6.37
N ALA A 180 -12.46 -17.82 -6.80
CA ALA A 180 -13.03 -17.81 -8.15
C ALA A 180 -13.77 -16.51 -8.52
N THR A 181 -14.36 -15.79 -7.54
CA THR A 181 -15.20 -14.62 -7.82
C THR A 181 -14.63 -13.32 -7.26
N LEU A 182 -13.65 -13.41 -6.37
CA LEU A 182 -13.12 -12.32 -5.56
C LEU A 182 -14.19 -11.58 -4.72
N GLU A 183 -15.35 -12.17 -4.56
CA GLU A 183 -16.39 -11.66 -3.67
C GLU A 183 -16.05 -11.94 -2.21
N PRO A 184 -16.49 -11.06 -1.28
CA PRO A 184 -16.27 -11.28 0.15
C PRO A 184 -16.89 -12.60 0.61
N ALA A 185 -16.12 -13.50 1.19
CA ALA A 185 -16.62 -14.75 1.75
C ALA A 185 -17.31 -14.58 3.12
N GLY A 186 -17.10 -13.44 3.78
CA GLY A 186 -17.52 -13.15 5.13
C GLY A 186 -16.31 -13.07 6.07
N GLU A 187 -16.57 -13.20 7.38
CA GLU A 187 -15.53 -13.18 8.42
C GLU A 187 -15.23 -14.61 8.87
N ILE A 188 -13.97 -14.97 9.03
CA ILE A 188 -13.59 -16.24 9.67
C ILE A 188 -14.02 -16.19 11.14
N HIS A 189 -15.16 -16.80 11.42
CA HIS A 189 -15.71 -16.86 12.77
C HIS A 189 -14.91 -17.82 13.66
N GLN A 190 -14.50 -18.96 13.10
CA GLN A 190 -13.68 -19.96 13.76
C GLN A 190 -12.77 -20.65 12.73
N LEU A 191 -11.52 -20.89 13.09
CA LEU A 191 -10.57 -21.71 12.36
C LEU A 191 -10.01 -22.77 13.31
N ASP A 192 -10.24 -24.04 12.99
CA ASP A 192 -9.75 -25.21 13.75
C ASP A 192 -8.80 -25.99 12.83
N GLU A 193 -7.51 -25.70 12.98
CA GLU A 193 -6.45 -26.32 12.17
C GLU A 193 -6.30 -27.81 12.49
N ASP A 194 -6.51 -28.24 13.73
CA ASP A 194 -6.39 -29.64 14.15
C ASP A 194 -7.48 -30.52 13.51
N ARG A 195 -8.68 -29.96 13.37
CA ARG A 195 -9.82 -30.66 12.74
C ARG A 195 -10.01 -30.32 11.29
N HIS A 196 -9.15 -29.48 10.72
CA HIS A 196 -9.24 -28.98 9.35
C HIS A 196 -10.62 -28.41 9.02
N ARG A 197 -11.13 -27.53 9.89
CA ARG A 197 -12.44 -26.89 9.73
C ARG A 197 -12.35 -25.37 9.85
N VAL A 198 -13.09 -24.69 8.98
CA VAL A 198 -13.29 -23.25 9.04
C VAL A 198 -14.78 -22.95 9.04
N THR A 199 -15.21 -22.01 9.88
CA THR A 199 -16.58 -21.50 9.89
C THR A 199 -16.54 -20.02 9.50
N LEU A 200 -17.28 -19.69 8.44
CA LEU A 200 -17.42 -18.33 7.91
C LEU A 200 -18.73 -17.74 8.37
N ARG A 201 -18.69 -16.50 8.88
CA ARG A 201 -19.87 -15.71 9.23
C ARG A 201 -20.17 -14.72 8.12
N ARG A 202 -21.32 -14.86 7.47
CA ARG A 202 -21.75 -14.01 6.36
C ARG A 202 -23.15 -13.46 6.62
N GLY A 203 -23.38 -12.18 6.33
CA GLY A 203 -24.71 -11.58 6.46
C GLY A 203 -25.73 -12.31 5.57
N ALA A 204 -26.89 -12.65 6.11
CA ALA A 204 -27.93 -13.40 5.39
C ALA A 204 -28.36 -12.74 4.06
N SER A 205 -28.31 -11.40 3.98
CA SER A 205 -28.63 -10.64 2.75
C SER A 205 -27.57 -10.75 1.63
N LYS A 206 -26.40 -11.35 1.93
CA LYS A 206 -25.31 -11.50 0.93
C LYS A 206 -25.37 -12.78 0.12
N GLY A 207 -26.42 -13.57 0.32
CA GLY A 207 -26.61 -14.84 -0.39
C GLY A 207 -25.74 -15.99 0.18
N GLU A 208 -25.92 -17.14 -0.41
CA GLU A 208 -25.23 -18.38 -0.02
C GLU A 208 -23.80 -18.43 -0.60
N LEU A 209 -22.96 -19.24 0.04
CA LEU A 209 -21.63 -19.57 -0.47
C LEU A 209 -21.68 -20.91 -1.22
N PRO A 210 -20.82 -21.12 -2.22
CA PRO A 210 -20.75 -22.39 -2.94
C PRO A 210 -20.42 -23.57 -2.03
N GLU A 211 -20.86 -24.79 -2.41
CA GLU A 211 -20.51 -26.02 -1.71
C GLU A 211 -19.00 -26.31 -1.71
N ARG A 212 -18.31 -25.85 -2.75
CA ARG A 212 -16.85 -25.92 -2.89
C ARG A 212 -16.30 -24.54 -3.20
N LEU A 213 -15.26 -24.15 -2.50
CA LEU A 213 -14.58 -22.88 -2.75
C LEU A 213 -13.14 -22.92 -2.20
N SER A 214 -12.34 -21.98 -2.62
CA SER A 214 -11.06 -21.66 -2.00
C SER A 214 -11.11 -20.22 -1.52
N LEU A 215 -10.39 -19.91 -0.44
CA LEU A 215 -10.31 -18.58 0.17
C LEU A 215 -8.96 -17.97 -0.12
N VAL A 216 -8.99 -16.71 -0.55
CA VAL A 216 -7.80 -15.86 -0.73
C VAL A 216 -7.86 -14.67 0.23
N PRO A 217 -6.74 -13.99 0.53
CA PRO A 217 -6.73 -12.79 1.36
C PRO A 217 -7.76 -11.75 0.90
N GLY A 218 -8.23 -10.91 1.82
CA GLY A 218 -9.25 -9.89 1.53
C GLY A 218 -8.84 -8.81 0.52
N GLY A 219 -7.57 -8.78 0.13
CA GLY A 219 -6.98 -7.76 -0.74
C GLY A 219 -6.52 -6.53 0.03
N PRO A 220 -6.08 -5.48 -0.68
CA PRO A 220 -5.54 -4.28 -0.07
C PRO A 220 -6.54 -3.59 0.85
N ILE A 221 -6.02 -3.01 1.93
CA ILE A 221 -6.81 -2.18 2.83
C ILE A 221 -7.30 -0.94 2.07
N ASP A 222 -8.55 -0.53 2.32
CA ASP A 222 -9.10 0.69 1.72
C ASP A 222 -8.27 1.93 2.09
N ALA A 223 -7.59 2.48 1.12
CA ALA A 223 -6.78 3.69 1.24
C ALA A 223 -7.55 4.97 0.82
N SER A 224 -8.85 4.91 0.59
CA SER A 224 -9.64 6.08 0.15
C SER A 224 -9.52 7.30 1.08
N PRO A 225 -9.51 7.15 2.43
CA PRO A 225 -9.30 8.29 3.32
C PRO A 225 -7.91 8.93 3.17
N LEU A 226 -6.88 8.11 2.92
CA LEU A 226 -5.50 8.57 2.73
C LEU A 226 -5.34 9.27 1.38
N LYS A 227 -5.88 8.68 0.31
CA LYS A 227 -5.96 9.31 -1.02
C LYS A 227 -6.67 10.66 -0.96
N GLY A 228 -7.83 10.71 -0.27
CA GLY A 228 -8.57 11.94 -0.06
C GLY A 228 -7.77 13.01 0.71
N ALA A 229 -6.94 12.62 1.68
CA ALA A 229 -6.08 13.56 2.39
C ALA A 229 -4.96 14.14 1.49
N ILE A 230 -4.34 13.29 0.66
CA ILE A 230 -3.34 13.73 -0.32
C ILE A 230 -3.96 14.68 -1.34
N ASN A 231 -5.13 14.33 -1.89
CA ASN A 231 -5.82 15.17 -2.85
C ASN A 231 -6.20 16.53 -2.25
N ARG A 232 -6.73 16.57 -1.02
CA ARG A 232 -7.02 17.84 -0.32
C ARG A 232 -5.78 18.71 -0.14
N TYR A 233 -4.63 18.10 0.16
CA TYR A 233 -3.36 18.83 0.26
C TYR A 233 -2.96 19.40 -1.11
N ALA A 234 -3.02 18.59 -2.17
CA ALA A 234 -2.72 19.01 -3.52
C ALA A 234 -3.63 20.16 -3.99
N ASP A 235 -4.95 20.02 -3.79
CA ASP A 235 -5.95 21.04 -4.16
C ASP A 235 -5.74 22.34 -3.37
N ALA A 236 -5.36 22.25 -2.10
CA ALA A 236 -5.05 23.41 -1.29
C ALA A 236 -3.81 24.15 -1.79
N LEU A 237 -2.75 23.45 -2.20
CA LEU A 237 -1.54 24.08 -2.76
C LEU A 237 -1.82 24.72 -4.13
N ILE A 238 -2.72 24.16 -4.93
CA ILE A 238 -3.16 24.77 -6.20
C ILE A 238 -3.90 26.08 -5.93
N ALA A 239 -4.74 26.11 -4.91
CA ALA A 239 -5.51 27.31 -4.55
C ALA A 239 -4.66 28.36 -3.85
N ASP A 240 -3.76 27.96 -2.97
CA ASP A 240 -2.85 28.82 -2.20
C ASP A 240 -1.57 28.05 -1.86
N PRO A 241 -0.42 28.38 -2.51
CA PRO A 241 0.88 27.72 -2.26
C PRO A 241 1.38 27.79 -0.82
N ALA A 242 0.85 28.74 0.00
CA ALA A 242 1.19 28.85 1.42
C ALA A 242 0.35 27.91 2.32
N SER A 243 -0.59 27.16 1.76
CA SER A 243 -1.41 26.20 2.50
C SER A 243 -0.57 25.08 3.12
N TYR A 244 -0.98 24.59 4.29
CA TYR A 244 -0.33 23.49 5.01
C TYR A 244 1.19 23.68 5.19
N PRO A 245 1.67 24.81 5.72
CA PRO A 245 3.10 25.16 5.76
C PRO A 245 3.96 24.10 6.44
N ALA A 246 3.48 23.47 7.54
CA ALA A 246 4.22 22.42 8.23
C ALA A 246 4.41 21.15 7.37
N VAL A 247 3.41 20.77 6.54
CA VAL A 247 3.52 19.62 5.62
C VAL A 247 4.49 19.95 4.50
N THR A 248 4.38 21.16 3.93
CA THR A 248 5.27 21.61 2.87
C THR A 248 6.72 21.70 3.36
N ALA A 249 6.96 22.24 4.57
CA ALA A 249 8.27 22.30 5.19
C ALA A 249 8.88 20.90 5.40
N LEU A 250 8.06 19.92 5.83
CA LEU A 250 8.48 18.52 5.95
C LEU A 250 8.92 17.92 4.61
N LEU A 251 8.13 18.12 3.55
CA LEU A 251 8.46 17.62 2.21
C LEU A 251 9.71 18.28 1.63
N ARG A 252 9.90 19.55 1.88
CA ARG A 252 11.11 20.32 1.51
C ARG A 252 12.32 19.97 2.36
N ARG A 253 12.13 19.28 3.50
CA ARG A 253 13.17 19.02 4.50
C ARG A 253 13.75 20.31 5.06
N ASP A 254 12.91 21.33 5.19
CA ASP A 254 13.30 22.60 5.79
C ASP A 254 13.69 22.39 7.26
N LEU A 255 14.57 23.25 7.76
CA LEU A 255 14.88 23.23 9.18
C LEU A 255 13.64 23.66 10.00
N PRO A 256 13.40 23.08 11.19
CA PRO A 256 12.28 23.48 12.02
C PRO A 256 12.29 24.97 12.33
N ALA A 257 11.18 25.65 12.08
CA ALA A 257 10.98 27.03 12.47
C ALA A 257 10.49 27.09 13.93
N ILE A 258 11.32 27.64 14.82
CA ILE A 258 11.05 27.73 16.26
C ILE A 258 11.20 29.21 16.69
N GLU A 259 10.20 29.71 17.40
CA GLU A 259 10.17 31.07 17.89
C GLU A 259 11.44 31.42 18.71
N GLY A 260 12.08 32.53 18.39
CA GLY A 260 13.28 32.99 19.07
C GLY A 260 14.56 32.19 18.80
N ARG A 261 14.55 31.29 17.80
CA ARG A 261 15.74 30.52 17.39
C ARG A 261 16.12 30.80 15.94
N GLU A 262 17.40 30.95 15.69
CA GLU A 262 17.94 31.00 14.33
C GLU A 262 17.95 29.61 13.72
N PRO A 263 17.57 29.47 12.42
CA PRO A 263 17.62 28.21 11.73
C PRO A 263 19.02 27.56 11.79
N GLY A 264 19.07 26.24 12.05
CA GLY A 264 20.32 25.48 12.11
C GLY A 264 21.03 25.52 13.46
N THR A 265 20.52 26.25 14.44
CA THR A 265 21.04 26.16 15.82
C THR A 265 20.64 24.84 16.47
N PRO A 266 21.47 24.27 17.38
CA PRO A 266 21.09 23.02 18.09
C PRO A 266 19.74 23.16 18.80
N LEU A 267 18.84 22.22 18.58
CA LEU A 267 17.50 22.22 19.17
C LEU A 267 17.49 21.88 20.65
N VAL A 268 18.49 21.12 21.09
CA VAL A 268 18.68 20.68 22.47
C VAL A 268 20.12 21.01 22.88
N ASP A 269 20.28 21.67 24.02
CA ASP A 269 21.58 21.81 24.67
C ASP A 269 21.92 20.50 25.39
N PRO A 270 23.08 19.86 25.15
CA PRO A 270 23.47 18.63 25.84
C PRO A 270 23.50 18.72 27.38
N ALA A 271 23.58 19.93 27.93
CA ALA A 271 23.55 20.17 29.36
C ALA A 271 22.13 20.25 29.94
N GLN A 272 21.09 20.36 29.09
CA GLN A 272 19.70 20.46 29.53
C GLN A 272 19.02 19.09 29.61
N ASP A 273 17.98 18.99 30.44
CA ASP A 273 17.08 17.85 30.41
C ASP A 273 16.40 17.75 29.06
N VAL A 274 16.50 16.56 28.42
CA VAL A 274 15.99 16.32 27.06
C VAL A 274 14.49 16.54 26.98
N VAL A 275 13.73 16.20 28.03
CA VAL A 275 12.26 16.37 28.03
C VAL A 275 11.91 17.85 28.05
N GLU A 276 12.55 18.64 28.95
CA GLU A 276 12.28 20.08 29.04
C GLU A 276 12.73 20.84 27.77
N ALA A 277 13.90 20.48 27.22
CA ALA A 277 14.35 21.03 25.95
C ALA A 277 13.39 20.70 24.80
N THR A 278 12.85 19.47 24.76
CA THR A 278 11.85 19.05 23.74
C THR A 278 10.53 19.80 23.90
N LYS A 279 10.03 19.97 25.14
CA LYS A 279 8.83 20.78 25.41
C LYS A 279 8.99 22.20 24.88
N THR A 280 10.13 22.83 25.20
CA THR A 280 10.44 24.19 24.75
C THR A 280 10.48 24.27 23.22
N ALA A 281 11.15 23.33 22.56
CA ALA A 281 11.27 23.32 21.12
C ALA A 281 9.88 23.08 20.43
N VAL A 282 9.10 22.15 20.93
CA VAL A 282 7.76 21.87 20.37
C VAL A 282 6.78 23.00 20.66
N GLY A 283 6.82 23.58 21.86
CA GLY A 283 5.98 24.73 22.24
C GLY A 283 6.21 25.97 21.40
N GLY A 284 7.44 26.15 20.91
CA GLY A 284 7.85 27.28 20.06
C GLY A 284 7.72 27.03 18.55
N LEU A 285 7.21 25.87 18.08
CA LEU A 285 7.05 25.61 16.65
C LEU A 285 6.10 26.64 15.99
N GLN A 286 6.54 27.22 14.89
CA GLN A 286 5.80 28.18 14.08
C GLN A 286 5.41 27.56 12.75
N ASP A 287 4.21 27.02 12.65
CA ASP A 287 3.67 26.35 11.45
C ASP A 287 4.68 25.39 10.79
N SER A 288 5.39 24.63 11.61
CA SER A 288 6.52 23.80 11.23
C SER A 288 6.43 22.40 11.86
N TYR A 289 7.46 21.62 11.72
CA TYR A 289 7.53 20.26 12.24
C TYR A 289 8.79 20.02 13.05
N LEU A 290 8.78 19.00 13.90
CA LEU A 290 9.94 18.49 14.59
C LEU A 290 10.01 16.98 14.43
N PHE A 291 11.14 16.46 13.99
CA PHE A 291 11.38 15.03 13.86
C PHE A 291 12.18 14.50 15.06
N ILE A 292 11.60 13.55 15.81
CA ILE A 292 12.24 12.92 16.97
C ILE A 292 12.54 11.46 16.63
N GLN A 293 13.83 11.16 16.47
CA GLN A 293 14.32 9.82 16.19
C GLN A 293 14.89 9.17 17.45
N GLY A 294 14.71 7.86 17.58
CA GLY A 294 15.35 7.07 18.64
C GLY A 294 15.07 5.58 18.46
N PRO A 295 16.00 4.68 18.87
CA PRO A 295 15.77 3.25 18.84
C PRO A 295 14.65 2.82 19.81
N PRO A 296 14.16 1.56 19.72
CA PRO A 296 13.30 0.99 20.75
C PRO A 296 13.90 1.16 22.14
N GLY A 297 13.09 1.57 23.13
CA GLY A 297 13.54 1.80 24.50
C GLY A 297 14.21 3.16 24.80
N ALA A 298 14.43 4.03 23.78
CA ALA A 298 15.07 5.34 23.95
C ALA A 298 14.20 6.40 24.64
N GLY A 299 13.06 6.06 25.22
CA GLY A 299 12.21 7.01 25.94
C GLY A 299 11.27 7.86 25.08
N LYS A 300 11.12 7.59 23.76
CA LYS A 300 10.24 8.38 22.88
C LYS A 300 8.83 8.57 23.42
N THR A 301 8.19 7.50 23.88
CA THR A 301 6.84 7.54 24.45
C THR A 301 6.80 8.36 25.76
N TYR A 302 7.83 8.25 26.57
CA TYR A 302 7.99 9.03 27.79
C TYR A 302 8.07 10.53 27.46
N THR A 303 8.98 10.93 26.59
CA THR A 303 9.13 12.34 26.16
C THR A 303 7.85 12.87 25.51
N ALA A 304 7.24 12.09 24.59
CA ALA A 304 6.02 12.47 23.91
C ALA A 304 4.85 12.70 24.87
N SER A 305 4.70 11.85 25.91
CA SER A 305 3.62 12.01 26.90
C SER A 305 3.76 13.31 27.69
N HIS A 306 4.98 13.69 28.08
CA HIS A 306 5.24 14.96 28.78
C HIS A 306 4.99 16.18 27.88
N VAL A 307 5.43 16.13 26.63
CA VAL A 307 5.17 17.18 25.62
C VAL A 307 3.67 17.34 25.37
N ILE A 308 2.93 16.24 25.22
CA ILE A 308 1.47 16.27 24.98
C ILE A 308 0.75 16.93 26.17
N VAL A 309 1.09 16.54 27.40
CA VAL A 309 0.48 17.13 28.61
C VAL A 309 0.77 18.63 28.71
N ASP A 310 2.00 19.03 28.37
CA ASP A 310 2.39 20.45 28.36
C ASP A 310 1.60 21.26 27.34
N LEU A 311 1.48 20.74 26.11
CA LEU A 311 0.67 21.35 25.05
C LEU A 311 -0.81 21.47 25.43
N ILE A 312 -1.38 20.44 26.04
CA ILE A 312 -2.79 20.45 26.50
C ILE A 312 -2.95 21.51 27.61
N ARG A 313 -2.03 21.60 28.56
CA ARG A 313 -2.04 22.65 29.61
C ARG A 313 -1.92 24.05 29.02
N ALA A 314 -1.20 24.20 27.90
CA ALA A 314 -1.15 25.43 27.13
C ALA A 314 -2.38 25.68 26.23
N GLY A 315 -3.45 24.87 26.36
CA GLY A 315 -4.69 25.03 25.61
C GLY A 315 -4.63 24.57 24.16
N LYS A 316 -3.58 23.85 23.75
CA LYS A 316 -3.45 23.31 22.39
C LYS A 316 -4.27 22.03 22.22
N ARG A 317 -4.76 21.80 21.01
CA ARG A 317 -5.41 20.52 20.61
C ARG A 317 -4.35 19.60 19.98
N VAL A 318 -4.23 18.39 20.53
CA VAL A 318 -3.23 17.42 20.09
C VAL A 318 -3.92 16.23 19.44
N GLY A 319 -3.56 15.90 18.21
CA GLY A 319 -3.96 14.68 17.53
C GLY A 319 -2.83 13.65 17.58
N VAL A 320 -3.18 12.38 17.85
CA VAL A 320 -2.25 11.26 17.85
C VAL A 320 -2.64 10.29 16.75
N SER A 321 -1.68 9.94 15.90
CA SER A 321 -1.85 8.99 14.81
C SER A 321 -0.75 7.93 14.82
N SER A 322 -1.10 6.70 14.47
CA SER A 322 -0.17 5.59 14.28
C SER A 322 -0.84 4.52 13.41
N ASN A 323 -0.06 3.68 12.78
CA ASN A 323 -0.53 2.46 12.09
C ASN A 323 -0.84 1.29 13.04
N SER A 324 -0.80 1.51 14.37
CA SER A 324 -1.12 0.51 15.38
C SER A 324 -1.97 1.11 16.52
N HIS A 325 -3.18 0.59 16.72
CA HIS A 325 -4.03 0.95 17.87
C HIS A 325 -3.31 0.70 19.20
N LYS A 326 -2.51 -0.35 19.30
CA LYS A 326 -1.71 -0.65 20.49
C LYS A 326 -0.72 0.47 20.80
N ALA A 327 -0.06 1.03 19.79
CA ALA A 327 0.88 2.16 19.97
C ALA A 327 0.15 3.43 20.42
N ILE A 328 -1.02 3.72 19.84
CA ILE A 328 -1.87 4.86 20.27
C ILE A 328 -2.29 4.69 21.72
N ASN A 329 -2.85 3.53 22.08
CA ASN A 329 -3.33 3.27 23.46
C ASN A 329 -2.18 3.32 24.48
N ASN A 330 -0.99 2.80 24.13
CA ASN A 330 0.17 2.88 25.01
C ASN A 330 0.60 4.33 25.27
N LEU A 331 0.57 5.18 24.23
CA LEU A 331 0.89 6.61 24.38
C LEU A 331 -0.18 7.32 25.23
N LEU A 332 -1.47 7.08 24.97
CA LEU A 332 -2.57 7.68 25.75
C LEU A 332 -2.47 7.29 27.24
N ALA A 333 -2.23 6.00 27.54
CA ALA A 333 -2.01 5.56 28.92
C ALA A 333 -0.78 6.22 29.57
N ALA A 334 0.26 6.52 28.80
CA ALA A 334 1.41 7.29 29.30
C ALA A 334 1.05 8.76 29.56
N VAL A 335 0.25 9.37 28.69
CA VAL A 335 -0.26 10.75 28.88
C VAL A 335 -1.11 10.85 30.15
N GLU A 336 -2.03 9.89 30.39
CA GLU A 336 -2.85 9.85 31.62
C GLU A 336 -1.97 9.78 32.87
N ARG A 337 -0.94 8.94 32.89
CA ARG A 337 -0.02 8.83 34.05
C ARG A 337 0.77 10.12 34.32
N VAL A 338 1.10 10.90 33.27
CA VAL A 338 1.81 12.16 33.42
C VAL A 338 0.86 13.31 33.82
N ALA A 339 -0.41 13.22 33.44
CA ALA A 339 -1.44 14.21 33.74
C ALA A 339 -1.99 14.11 35.15
N ALA A 340 -1.98 12.89 35.73
CA ALA A 340 -2.42 12.61 37.12
C ALA A 340 -1.43 13.17 38.14
#